data_22692a4e79a6a663a8ca1b6f214e7d2c
#
_entry.id   22692a4e79a6a663a8ca1b6f214e7d2c
#
_cell.length_a   1.000
_cell.length_b   1.000
_cell.length_c   1.000
_cell.angle_alpha   90.00
_cell.angle_beta   90.00
_cell.angle_gamma   90.00
#
_symmetry.space_group_name_H-M   'P 1'
#
loop_
_entity.id
_entity.type
_entity.pdbx_description
1 polymer ?
#
loop_
_entity_poly.entity_id
_entity_poly.type
_entity_poly.pdbx_seq_one_letter_code
_entity_poly.pdbx_strand_id
1 'polypeptide(L)'
;MTARLTRWLNTLDNFETKMAQLPSVRRYGRLTRATGLVLEATGLQLPLGATCVIERQDGGETREVESEVVGFNGQRLFLMPLEEVEGILPGARVYAKNISGDGLQSGKQLPLGPGLLGRVLDGSGKPLDGLPSPDTTETGALITQPFNPLQRTPIEHVLDTGVRPINALLTVGRGQRMGLFAGSGVGKSVLLGMMARYTQADVIVVGLIGERGREVKDFIENILGTEGRARSVVIAAPADVSPLLRMQGAAYATRIAEDFRDRGQHVLLIMDSLTRYAMAQREIALAIGEPPATKGYPPSVFAKLPALVERAGNGISGGGSITAFYTVLTEGDDQQDPIADSARAILDGHIVLSRRLAEAGHYPAIDIEASISRAMTALITEQHYARVRNFKQLLSSFQRNRDLVSVGAYAKGSDPMLDKAIALWPQLEAFLQQGIFERADWEDSLQALELIFPQV
;
A
#
# COMPACT_ATOMS: atom_id res chain seq x y z
N MET A 1 15.35 -53.47 -40.18
CA MET A 1 15.12 -52.95 -38.83
C MET A 1 14.59 -51.53 -38.82
N THR A 2 15.04 -50.67 -39.69
CA THR A 2 14.68 -49.26 -39.83
C THR A 2 13.19 -48.96 -40.13
N ALA A 3 12.58 -49.63 -41.09
CA ALA A 3 11.19 -49.37 -41.51
C ALA A 3 10.14 -49.66 -40.40
N ARG A 4 10.41 -50.60 -39.49
CA ARG A 4 9.53 -50.97 -38.39
C ARG A 4 9.62 -49.91 -37.29
N LEU A 5 10.81 -49.39 -37.04
CA LEU A 5 11.06 -48.31 -36.05
C LEU A 5 10.38 -47.00 -36.49
N THR A 6 10.52 -46.62 -37.75
CA THR A 6 9.89 -45.44 -38.35
C THR A 6 8.37 -45.50 -38.25
N ARG A 7 7.77 -46.69 -38.47
CA ARG A 7 6.33 -46.90 -38.33
C ARG A 7 5.84 -46.74 -36.88
N TRP A 8 6.63 -47.20 -35.93
CA TRP A 8 6.34 -47.02 -34.52
C TRP A 8 6.45 -45.56 -34.06
N LEU A 9 7.50 -44.82 -34.50
CA LEU A 9 7.67 -43.42 -34.24
C LEU A 9 6.49 -42.59 -34.78
N ASN A 10 6.13 -42.79 -36.04
CA ASN A 10 4.98 -42.10 -36.62
C ASN A 10 3.64 -42.45 -35.92
N THR A 11 3.53 -43.64 -35.37
CA THR A 11 2.35 -44.04 -34.58
C THR A 11 2.34 -43.31 -33.23
N LEU A 12 3.49 -43.17 -32.57
CA LEU A 12 3.64 -42.43 -31.32
C LEU A 12 3.36 -40.92 -31.53
N ASP A 13 3.90 -40.32 -32.58
CA ASP A 13 3.64 -38.89 -32.92
C ASP A 13 2.14 -38.65 -33.20
N ASN A 14 1.48 -39.60 -33.89
CA ASN A 14 0.04 -39.52 -34.09
C ASN A 14 -0.76 -39.69 -32.78
N PHE A 15 -0.29 -40.52 -31.86
CA PHE A 15 -0.91 -40.66 -30.54
C PHE A 15 -0.70 -39.40 -29.70
N GLU A 16 0.50 -38.83 -29.70
CA GLU A 16 0.81 -37.58 -28.99
C GLU A 16 -0.06 -36.44 -29.51
N THR A 17 -0.16 -36.28 -30.83
CA THR A 17 -1.04 -35.30 -31.47
C THR A 17 -2.52 -35.50 -31.12
N LYS A 18 -2.98 -36.73 -31.09
CA LYS A 18 -4.36 -37.07 -30.68
C LYS A 18 -4.60 -36.82 -29.19
N MET A 19 -3.63 -37.13 -28.32
CA MET A 19 -3.73 -36.87 -26.89
C MET A 19 -3.73 -35.36 -26.61
N ALA A 20 -2.95 -34.58 -27.34
CA ALA A 20 -2.95 -33.10 -27.24
C ALA A 20 -4.29 -32.46 -27.68
N GLN A 21 -5.06 -33.16 -28.54
CA GLN A 21 -6.40 -32.72 -28.99
C GLN A 21 -7.53 -33.20 -28.10
N LEU A 22 -7.29 -34.15 -27.17
CA LEU A 22 -8.31 -34.55 -26.23
C LEU A 22 -8.63 -33.42 -25.26
N PRO A 23 -9.91 -33.09 -25.03
CA PRO A 23 -10.28 -32.10 -24.04
C PRO A 23 -9.74 -32.53 -22.67
N SER A 24 -8.97 -31.69 -22.05
CA SER A 24 -8.43 -31.94 -20.71
C SER A 24 -9.58 -32.25 -19.76
N VAL A 25 -9.51 -33.38 -19.05
CA VAL A 25 -10.52 -33.76 -18.04
C VAL A 25 -10.46 -32.74 -16.91
N ARG A 26 -11.43 -31.85 -16.86
CA ARG A 26 -11.56 -30.91 -15.76
C ARG A 26 -12.41 -31.50 -14.64
N ARG A 27 -11.86 -31.53 -13.42
CA ARG A 27 -12.66 -31.80 -12.22
C ARG A 27 -13.44 -30.54 -11.87
N TYR A 28 -14.73 -30.67 -11.62
CA TYR A 28 -15.57 -29.58 -11.18
C TYR A 28 -16.38 -29.97 -9.94
N GLY A 29 -16.57 -28.98 -9.08
CA GLY A 29 -17.52 -29.03 -7.98
C GLY A 29 -18.83 -28.36 -8.35
N ARG A 30 -19.70 -28.25 -7.37
CA ARG A 30 -21.01 -27.63 -7.49
C ARG A 30 -21.19 -26.59 -6.40
N LEU A 31 -21.71 -25.42 -6.79
CA LEU A 31 -22.16 -24.41 -5.85
C LEU A 31 -23.38 -24.89 -5.09
N THR A 32 -23.32 -24.89 -3.77
CA THR A 32 -24.38 -25.41 -2.89
C THR A 32 -25.10 -24.29 -2.14
N ARG A 33 -24.43 -23.15 -1.89
CA ARG A 33 -24.98 -22.00 -1.15
C ARG A 33 -24.32 -20.71 -1.58
N ALA A 34 -25.10 -19.65 -1.61
CA ALA A 34 -24.62 -18.28 -1.74
C ALA A 34 -25.18 -17.46 -0.57
N THR A 35 -24.32 -16.81 0.23
CA THR A 35 -24.75 -16.00 1.36
C THR A 35 -23.82 -14.80 1.51
N GLY A 36 -24.34 -13.61 1.25
CA GLY A 36 -23.56 -12.38 1.28
C GLY A 36 -22.36 -12.45 0.33
N LEU A 37 -21.16 -12.27 0.88
CA LEU A 37 -19.90 -12.24 0.12
C LEU A 37 -19.30 -13.63 -0.15
N VAL A 38 -19.82 -14.68 0.47
CA VAL A 38 -19.24 -16.03 0.43
C VAL A 38 -20.16 -17.01 -0.28
N LEU A 39 -19.56 -17.78 -1.16
CA LEU A 39 -20.20 -18.88 -1.89
C LEU A 39 -19.65 -20.21 -1.37
N GLU A 40 -20.52 -21.18 -1.12
CA GLU A 40 -20.11 -22.51 -0.70
C GLU A 40 -20.15 -23.50 -1.89
N ALA A 41 -19.07 -24.21 -2.08
CA ALA A 41 -18.98 -25.28 -3.11
C ALA A 41 -18.56 -26.63 -2.51
N THR A 42 -18.96 -27.71 -3.14
CA THR A 42 -18.59 -29.07 -2.78
C THR A 42 -18.10 -29.87 -4.00
N GLY A 43 -17.42 -31.00 -3.78
CA GLY A 43 -16.93 -31.86 -4.87
C GLY A 43 -15.57 -31.49 -5.42
N LEU A 44 -14.89 -30.46 -4.84
CA LEU A 44 -13.51 -30.07 -5.14
C LEU A 44 -12.67 -30.06 -3.87
N GLN A 45 -11.39 -30.33 -4.02
CA GLN A 45 -10.38 -30.14 -2.98
C GLN A 45 -9.33 -29.14 -3.49
N LEU A 46 -9.39 -27.93 -2.99
CA LEU A 46 -8.49 -26.84 -3.37
C LEU A 46 -7.86 -26.25 -2.11
N PRO A 47 -6.58 -25.87 -2.14
CA PRO A 47 -5.92 -25.20 -1.03
C PRO A 47 -6.45 -23.78 -0.83
N LEU A 48 -6.21 -23.21 0.35
CA LEU A 48 -6.46 -21.78 0.62
C LEU A 48 -5.66 -20.91 -0.35
N GLY A 49 -6.29 -19.84 -0.84
CA GLY A 49 -5.70 -18.93 -1.82
C GLY A 49 -5.72 -19.45 -3.27
N ALA A 50 -6.24 -20.66 -3.52
CA ALA A 50 -6.37 -21.17 -4.89
C ALA A 50 -7.40 -20.35 -5.68
N THR A 51 -7.05 -20.00 -6.92
CA THR A 51 -7.98 -19.36 -7.86
C THR A 51 -8.88 -20.42 -8.49
N CYS A 52 -10.18 -20.19 -8.45
CA CYS A 52 -11.18 -21.01 -9.11
C CYS A 52 -12.14 -20.14 -9.93
N VAL A 53 -12.87 -20.78 -10.80
CA VAL A 53 -13.84 -20.18 -11.71
C VAL A 53 -15.21 -20.78 -11.44
N ILE A 54 -16.22 -19.90 -11.39
CA ILE A 54 -17.63 -20.27 -11.27
C ILE A 54 -18.31 -19.94 -12.58
N GLU A 55 -18.99 -20.92 -13.18
CA GLU A 55 -19.78 -20.70 -14.40
C GLU A 55 -21.06 -19.92 -14.07
N ARG A 56 -21.27 -18.81 -14.78
CA ARG A 56 -22.47 -17.97 -14.72
C ARG A 56 -23.21 -18.05 -16.05
N GLN A 57 -24.52 -18.18 -16.01
CA GLN A 57 -25.37 -18.10 -17.19
C GLN A 57 -25.83 -16.64 -17.38
N ASP A 58 -25.52 -16.05 -18.51
CA ASP A 58 -25.91 -14.67 -18.84
C ASP A 58 -26.49 -14.63 -20.26
N GLY A 59 -27.83 -14.48 -20.38
CA GLY A 59 -28.51 -14.38 -21.66
C GLY A 59 -28.34 -15.55 -22.63
N GLY A 60 -27.98 -16.72 -22.13
CA GLY A 60 -27.71 -17.94 -22.94
C GLY A 60 -26.21 -18.20 -23.19
N GLU A 61 -25.34 -17.24 -22.84
CA GLU A 61 -23.91 -17.45 -22.85
C GLU A 61 -23.39 -17.86 -21.46
N THR A 62 -22.37 -18.73 -21.44
CA THR A 62 -21.68 -19.08 -20.20
C THR A 62 -20.50 -18.13 -20.00
N ARG A 63 -20.53 -17.35 -18.93
CA ARG A 63 -19.42 -16.51 -18.49
C ARG A 63 -18.72 -17.10 -17.28
N GLU A 64 -17.46 -16.74 -17.11
CA GLU A 64 -16.60 -17.21 -16.03
C GLU A 64 -16.45 -16.10 -14.99
N VAL A 65 -16.76 -16.39 -13.72
CA VAL A 65 -16.52 -15.50 -12.57
C VAL A 65 -15.32 -16.02 -11.80
N GLU A 66 -14.26 -15.24 -11.76
CA GLU A 66 -13.06 -15.58 -11.00
C GLU A 66 -13.33 -15.46 -9.50
N SER A 67 -12.89 -16.43 -8.73
CA SER A 67 -13.08 -16.52 -7.28
C SER A 67 -11.84 -17.11 -6.62
N GLU A 68 -11.65 -16.85 -5.32
CA GLU A 68 -10.57 -17.41 -4.52
C GLU A 68 -11.13 -18.25 -3.37
N VAL A 69 -10.44 -19.33 -3.02
CA VAL A 69 -10.74 -20.13 -1.83
C VAL A 69 -10.28 -19.40 -0.59
N VAL A 70 -11.22 -18.84 0.18
CA VAL A 70 -10.95 -18.08 1.40
C VAL A 70 -11.06 -18.91 2.69
N GLY A 71 -11.59 -20.12 2.59
CA GLY A 71 -11.75 -21.02 3.73
C GLY A 71 -12.33 -22.37 3.32
N PHE A 72 -12.39 -23.32 4.25
CA PHE A 72 -13.09 -24.59 4.09
C PHE A 72 -13.62 -25.10 5.43
N ASN A 73 -14.68 -25.91 5.36
CA ASN A 73 -15.20 -26.66 6.49
C ASN A 73 -15.58 -28.08 6.05
N GLY A 74 -14.79 -29.04 6.46
CA GLY A 74 -14.90 -30.42 5.96
C GLY A 74 -14.69 -30.47 4.44
N GLN A 75 -15.72 -30.90 3.70
CA GLN A 75 -15.67 -30.95 2.23
C GLN A 75 -16.26 -29.72 1.53
N ARG A 76 -16.65 -28.70 2.28
CA ARG A 76 -17.19 -27.47 1.75
C ARG A 76 -16.07 -26.44 1.63
N LEU A 77 -15.92 -25.87 0.44
CA LEU A 77 -15.05 -24.75 0.18
C LEU A 77 -15.84 -23.45 0.31
N PHE A 78 -15.23 -22.44 0.94
CA PHE A 78 -15.72 -21.07 0.95
C PHE A 78 -14.98 -20.28 -0.12
N LEU A 79 -15.75 -19.78 -1.08
CA LEU A 79 -15.25 -19.06 -2.25
C LEU A 79 -15.67 -17.61 -2.14
N MET A 80 -14.75 -16.71 -2.45
CA MET A 80 -15.05 -15.28 -2.56
C MET A 80 -14.82 -14.82 -4.00
N PRO A 81 -15.84 -14.31 -4.68
CA PRO A 81 -15.71 -13.82 -6.05
C PRO A 81 -14.96 -12.47 -6.08
N LEU A 82 -14.24 -12.23 -7.17
CA LEU A 82 -13.60 -10.95 -7.47
C LEU A 82 -14.56 -9.95 -8.09
N GLU A 83 -15.60 -10.45 -8.77
CA GLU A 83 -16.60 -9.68 -9.52
C GLU A 83 -18.00 -9.92 -8.95
N GLU A 84 -18.99 -9.22 -9.48
CA GLU A 84 -20.40 -9.40 -9.10
C GLU A 84 -20.91 -10.81 -9.43
N VAL A 85 -21.73 -11.33 -8.53
CA VAL A 85 -22.27 -12.71 -8.58
C VAL A 85 -23.68 -12.82 -9.14
N GLU A 86 -24.25 -11.71 -9.59
CA GLU A 86 -25.61 -11.71 -10.19
C GLU A 86 -25.68 -12.69 -11.36
N GLY A 87 -26.74 -13.50 -11.43
CA GLY A 87 -26.94 -14.50 -12.48
C GLY A 87 -26.24 -15.85 -12.22
N ILE A 88 -25.56 -16.06 -11.09
CA ILE A 88 -25.06 -17.37 -10.68
C ILE A 88 -26.24 -18.22 -10.20
N LEU A 89 -26.38 -19.45 -10.77
CA LEU A 89 -27.45 -20.35 -10.44
C LEU A 89 -27.03 -21.37 -9.37
N PRO A 90 -27.98 -21.88 -8.56
CA PRO A 90 -27.73 -23.02 -7.69
C PRO A 90 -27.22 -24.23 -8.50
N GLY A 91 -26.18 -24.88 -7.99
CA GLY A 91 -25.55 -26.00 -8.70
C GLY A 91 -24.59 -25.60 -9.84
N ALA A 92 -24.28 -24.30 -10.00
CA ALA A 92 -23.29 -23.84 -10.97
C ALA A 92 -21.96 -24.59 -10.82
N ARG A 93 -21.29 -24.83 -11.93
CA ARG A 93 -20.01 -25.55 -11.93
C ARG A 93 -18.91 -24.66 -11.40
N VAL A 94 -18.03 -25.27 -10.60
CA VAL A 94 -16.82 -24.61 -10.05
C VAL A 94 -15.63 -25.49 -10.40
N TYR A 95 -14.54 -24.87 -10.90
CA TYR A 95 -13.29 -25.57 -11.22
C TYR A 95 -12.06 -24.72 -10.98
N ALA A 96 -10.91 -25.37 -10.78
CA ALA A 96 -9.65 -24.65 -10.61
C ALA A 96 -9.19 -24.00 -11.93
N LYS A 97 -8.70 -22.75 -11.86
CA LYS A 97 -8.26 -22.01 -13.05
C LYS A 97 -6.89 -22.47 -13.55
N ASN A 98 -5.97 -22.79 -12.67
CA ASN A 98 -4.58 -23.14 -13.00
C ASN A 98 -4.25 -24.54 -12.48
N ILE A 99 -4.39 -25.55 -13.34
CA ILE A 99 -3.86 -26.89 -13.12
C ILE A 99 -2.66 -27.01 -14.09
N SER A 100 -1.44 -26.80 -13.62
CA SER A 100 -0.22 -27.17 -14.35
C SER A 100 0.04 -28.66 -14.15
N GLY A 101 0.71 -29.32 -15.11
CA GLY A 101 0.98 -30.75 -15.09
C GLY A 101 1.66 -31.30 -13.82
N ASP A 102 2.33 -30.44 -13.04
CA ASP A 102 3.00 -30.73 -11.77
C ASP A 102 2.14 -30.50 -10.51
N GLY A 103 0.84 -30.25 -10.67
CA GLY A 103 -0.07 -30.00 -9.55
C GLY A 103 -0.67 -28.61 -9.52
N LEU A 104 -1.51 -28.34 -8.49
CA LEU A 104 -2.10 -27.03 -8.25
C LEU A 104 -1.01 -26.00 -7.94
N GLN A 105 -0.85 -25.02 -8.82
CA GLN A 105 -0.05 -23.83 -8.47
C GLN A 105 -0.74 -23.12 -7.29
N SER A 106 -0.05 -23.09 -6.16
CA SER A 106 -0.50 -22.33 -5.00
C SER A 106 -0.27 -20.86 -5.23
N GLY A 107 -1.35 -20.08 -5.34
CA GLY A 107 -1.34 -18.63 -5.40
C GLY A 107 -1.51 -18.05 -6.80
N LYS A 108 -2.06 -16.84 -6.81
CA LYS A 108 -2.31 -16.06 -8.02
C LYS A 108 -1.00 -15.52 -8.58
N GLN A 109 -0.78 -15.72 -9.88
CA GLN A 109 0.35 -15.16 -10.64
C GLN A 109 -0.10 -13.88 -11.32
N LEU A 110 0.66 -12.80 -11.15
CA LEU A 110 0.34 -11.50 -11.73
C LEU A 110 1.53 -10.93 -12.53
N PRO A 111 1.27 -10.07 -13.53
CA PRO A 111 2.32 -9.42 -14.30
C PRO A 111 3.30 -8.64 -13.42
N LEU A 112 4.59 -8.73 -13.72
CA LEU A 112 5.68 -8.01 -13.08
C LEU A 112 6.62 -7.40 -14.14
N GLY A 113 7.56 -6.58 -13.69
CA GLY A 113 8.63 -6.05 -14.51
C GLY A 113 8.43 -4.63 -15.03
N PRO A 114 9.42 -4.09 -15.75
CA PRO A 114 9.46 -2.70 -16.21
C PRO A 114 8.33 -2.31 -17.17
N GLY A 115 7.71 -3.28 -17.86
CA GLY A 115 6.55 -3.04 -18.72
C GLY A 115 5.29 -2.54 -17.98
N LEU A 116 5.34 -2.52 -16.64
CA LEU A 116 4.27 -1.94 -15.82
C LEU A 116 4.41 -0.42 -15.60
N LEU A 117 5.54 0.19 -15.92
CA LEU A 117 5.73 1.63 -15.74
C LEU A 117 4.74 2.42 -16.60
N GLY A 118 4.16 3.46 -16.02
CA GLY A 118 3.13 4.29 -16.62
C GLY A 118 1.72 3.70 -16.58
N ARG A 119 1.54 2.46 -16.12
CA ARG A 119 0.28 1.73 -16.16
C ARG A 119 -0.56 1.92 -14.90
N VAL A 120 -1.87 1.81 -15.12
CA VAL A 120 -2.88 1.76 -14.06
C VAL A 120 -3.63 0.44 -14.18
N LEU A 121 -3.54 -0.38 -13.14
CA LEU A 121 -4.11 -1.73 -13.09
C LEU A 121 -5.05 -1.87 -11.89
N ASP A 122 -5.95 -2.85 -11.95
CA ASP A 122 -6.72 -3.27 -10.79
C ASP A 122 -5.95 -4.27 -9.90
N GLY A 123 -6.54 -4.67 -8.77
CA GLY A 123 -5.95 -5.65 -7.86
C GLY A 123 -5.77 -7.05 -8.45
N SER A 124 -6.35 -7.33 -9.62
CA SER A 124 -6.21 -8.59 -10.35
C SER A 124 -5.20 -8.52 -11.51
N GLY A 125 -4.60 -7.34 -11.74
CA GLY A 125 -3.67 -7.08 -12.83
C GLY A 125 -4.35 -6.71 -14.16
N LYS A 126 -5.66 -6.46 -14.18
CA LYS A 126 -6.38 -6.00 -15.36
C LYS A 126 -6.14 -4.50 -15.59
N PRO A 127 -5.92 -4.05 -16.84
CA PRO A 127 -5.75 -2.63 -17.15
C PRO A 127 -7.01 -1.81 -16.83
N LEU A 128 -6.83 -0.66 -16.20
CA LEU A 128 -7.87 0.37 -15.98
C LEU A 128 -7.62 1.62 -16.83
N ASP A 129 -6.46 1.72 -17.46
CA ASP A 129 -6.02 2.88 -18.26
C ASP A 129 -6.52 2.87 -19.70
N GLY A 130 -7.36 1.90 -20.08
CA GLY A 130 -7.88 1.74 -21.44
C GLY A 130 -6.84 1.21 -22.45
N LEU A 131 -5.63 0.88 -22.01
CA LEU A 131 -4.59 0.31 -22.84
C LEU A 131 -4.67 -1.22 -22.86
N PRO A 132 -4.06 -1.91 -23.85
CA PRO A 132 -3.92 -3.37 -23.85
C PRO A 132 -3.24 -3.90 -22.59
N SER A 133 -3.34 -5.20 -22.35
CA SER A 133 -2.59 -5.85 -21.27
C SER A 133 -1.12 -5.46 -21.31
N PRO A 134 -0.46 -5.27 -20.15
CA PRO A 134 0.94 -4.90 -20.12
C PRO A 134 1.81 -5.86 -20.93
N ASP A 135 2.74 -5.31 -21.71
CA ASP A 135 3.71 -6.09 -22.45
C ASP A 135 4.81 -6.54 -21.49
N THR A 136 4.54 -7.61 -20.77
CA THR A 136 5.49 -8.25 -19.87
C THR A 136 5.34 -9.76 -19.94
N THR A 137 6.48 -10.43 -20.10
CA THR A 137 6.56 -11.90 -20.06
C THR A 137 6.78 -12.43 -18.64
N GLU A 138 7.07 -11.52 -17.70
CA GLU A 138 7.36 -11.88 -16.33
C GLU A 138 6.08 -11.90 -15.50
N THR A 139 5.92 -12.96 -14.74
CA THR A 139 4.83 -13.09 -13.75
C THR A 139 5.41 -13.54 -12.42
N GLY A 140 4.74 -13.19 -11.34
CA GLY A 140 5.16 -13.61 -10.01
C GLY A 140 3.98 -13.88 -9.09
N ALA A 141 4.23 -14.73 -8.10
CA ALA A 141 3.24 -15.02 -7.07
C ALA A 141 2.94 -13.76 -6.25
N LEU A 142 1.65 -13.55 -5.95
CA LEU A 142 1.17 -12.43 -5.17
C LEU A 142 1.71 -12.47 -3.72
N ILE A 143 1.84 -13.66 -3.17
CA ILE A 143 2.38 -13.89 -1.83
C ILE A 143 3.81 -14.39 -1.99
N THR A 144 4.75 -13.67 -1.37
CA THR A 144 6.17 -14.02 -1.31
C THR A 144 6.53 -14.60 0.06
N GLN A 145 7.61 -15.37 0.11
CA GLN A 145 8.13 -15.80 1.39
C GLN A 145 8.71 -14.61 2.19
N PRO A 146 8.57 -14.61 3.52
CA PRO A 146 9.17 -13.59 4.35
C PRO A 146 10.67 -13.46 4.10
N PHE A 147 11.14 -12.23 4.02
CA PHE A 147 12.55 -11.93 3.86
C PHE A 147 13.31 -12.21 5.18
N ASN A 148 14.49 -12.83 5.09
CA ASN A 148 15.30 -13.05 6.29
C ASN A 148 15.78 -11.70 6.85
N PRO A 149 15.37 -11.30 8.08
CA PRO A 149 15.70 -9.99 8.63
C PRO A 149 17.21 -9.73 8.78
N LEU A 150 18.01 -10.77 8.95
CA LEU A 150 19.47 -10.66 9.08
C LEU A 150 20.19 -10.39 7.74
N GLN A 151 19.50 -10.56 6.62
CA GLN A 151 20.04 -10.27 5.28
C GLN A 151 19.71 -8.84 4.82
N ARG A 152 18.80 -8.14 5.51
CA ARG A 152 18.44 -6.77 5.18
C ARG A 152 19.55 -5.81 5.59
N THR A 153 19.86 -4.86 4.72
CA THR A 153 20.74 -3.75 5.08
C THR A 153 20.02 -2.77 6.02
N PRO A 154 20.73 -2.17 6.97
CA PRO A 154 20.18 -1.16 7.85
C PRO A 154 19.79 0.12 7.08
N ILE A 155 19.05 1.03 7.74
CA ILE A 155 18.68 2.33 7.20
C ILE A 155 19.83 3.30 7.47
N GLU A 156 20.62 3.62 6.42
CA GLU A 156 21.85 4.44 6.55
C GLU A 156 21.84 5.67 5.64
N HIS A 157 20.91 5.75 4.70
CA HIS A 157 20.84 6.84 3.73
C HIS A 157 19.54 7.62 3.88
N VAL A 158 19.67 8.96 3.87
CA VAL A 158 18.51 9.85 3.87
C VAL A 158 17.74 9.71 2.55
N LEU A 159 16.42 9.79 2.64
CA LEU A 159 15.53 9.96 1.49
C LEU A 159 15.08 11.41 1.42
N ASP A 160 15.44 12.09 0.35
CA ASP A 160 14.88 13.40 0.04
C ASP A 160 13.43 13.24 -0.43
N THR A 161 12.51 13.79 0.35
CA THR A 161 11.07 13.74 0.06
C THR A 161 10.57 14.95 -0.72
N GLY A 162 11.40 16.00 -0.87
CA GLY A 162 11.03 17.28 -1.46
C GLY A 162 10.11 18.14 -0.59
N VAL A 163 9.87 17.73 0.66
CA VAL A 163 8.99 18.42 1.62
C VAL A 163 9.83 18.90 2.81
N ARG A 164 10.00 20.20 2.94
CA ARG A 164 10.87 20.86 3.93
C ARG A 164 10.67 20.37 5.36
N PRO A 165 9.44 20.40 5.92
CA PRO A 165 9.22 19.92 7.29
C PRO A 165 9.56 18.43 7.49
N ILE A 166 9.36 17.58 6.47
CA ILE A 166 9.70 16.17 6.53
C ILE A 166 11.23 16.02 6.47
N ASN A 167 11.86 16.60 5.47
CA ASN A 167 13.31 16.53 5.31
C ASN A 167 14.04 16.97 6.59
N ALA A 168 13.78 18.18 7.07
CA ALA A 168 14.55 18.77 8.15
C ALA A 168 14.15 18.31 9.57
N LEU A 169 12.85 18.09 9.85
CA LEU A 169 12.34 17.85 11.21
C LEU A 169 11.89 16.42 11.49
N LEU A 170 11.65 15.63 10.44
CA LEU A 170 11.16 14.25 10.50
C LEU A 170 11.94 13.34 9.55
N THR A 171 13.20 13.61 9.32
CA THR A 171 14.08 12.95 8.35
C THR A 171 13.77 11.48 8.15
N VAL A 172 13.47 11.11 6.92
CA VAL A 172 13.13 9.74 6.51
C VAL A 172 14.34 9.09 5.86
N GLY A 173 14.56 7.82 6.15
CA GLY A 173 15.62 7.04 5.52
C GLY A 173 15.12 6.14 4.39
N ARG A 174 16.01 5.79 3.47
CA ARG A 174 15.73 4.81 2.42
C ARG A 174 15.47 3.45 3.05
N GLY A 175 14.34 2.84 2.71
CA GLY A 175 13.89 1.60 3.30
C GLY A 175 13.05 1.76 4.57
N GLN A 176 12.74 2.97 5.00
CA GLN A 176 11.91 3.23 6.17
C GLN A 176 10.42 3.07 5.85
N ARG A 177 9.65 2.60 6.82
CA ARG A 177 8.20 2.42 6.76
C ARG A 177 7.53 3.48 7.61
N MET A 178 6.90 4.47 6.96
CA MET A 178 6.27 5.61 7.61
C MET A 178 4.75 5.53 7.56
N GLY A 179 4.10 5.87 8.65
CA GLY A 179 2.66 6.09 8.70
C GLY A 179 2.31 7.54 8.37
N LEU A 180 1.26 7.76 7.57
CA LEU A 180 0.65 9.08 7.39
C LEU A 180 -0.75 9.05 7.98
N PHE A 181 -0.89 9.61 9.19
CA PHE A 181 -2.14 9.63 9.92
C PHE A 181 -2.93 10.88 9.58
N ALA A 182 -4.14 10.71 9.08
CA ALA A 182 -4.92 11.82 8.57
C ALA A 182 -6.43 11.59 8.75
N GLY A 183 -7.13 12.63 9.16
CA GLY A 183 -8.58 12.73 9.01
C GLY A 183 -8.99 13.03 7.56
N SER A 184 -10.30 13.17 7.32
CA SER A 184 -10.80 13.59 6.00
C SER A 184 -10.56 15.08 5.78
N GLY A 185 -10.12 15.47 4.57
CA GLY A 185 -10.04 16.87 4.14
C GLY A 185 -8.83 17.68 4.67
N VAL A 186 -7.82 17.04 5.26
CA VAL A 186 -6.64 17.72 5.84
C VAL A 186 -5.47 17.88 4.87
N GLY A 187 -5.65 17.59 3.56
CA GLY A 187 -4.59 17.70 2.57
C GLY A 187 -3.73 16.45 2.37
N LYS A 188 -4.18 15.28 2.85
CA LYS A 188 -3.50 13.97 2.70
C LYS A 188 -3.05 13.71 1.26
N SER A 189 -3.96 13.73 0.31
CA SER A 189 -3.68 13.40 -1.10
C SER A 189 -2.73 14.40 -1.74
N VAL A 190 -2.82 15.68 -1.36
CA VAL A 190 -1.89 16.73 -1.82
C VAL A 190 -0.47 16.45 -1.34
N LEU A 191 -0.29 16.12 -0.06
CA LEU A 191 1.02 15.79 0.50
C LEU A 191 1.61 14.53 -0.14
N LEU A 192 0.79 13.48 -0.35
CA LEU A 192 1.21 12.27 -1.07
C LEU A 192 1.65 12.60 -2.50
N GLY A 193 0.94 13.51 -3.17
CA GLY A 193 1.30 13.97 -4.50
C GLY A 193 2.60 14.77 -4.54
N MET A 194 2.85 15.64 -3.55
CA MET A 194 4.14 16.33 -3.41
C MET A 194 5.27 15.31 -3.26
N MET A 195 5.11 14.33 -2.37
CA MET A 195 6.09 13.26 -2.19
C MET A 195 6.27 12.43 -3.46
N ALA A 196 5.20 12.04 -4.15
CA ALA A 196 5.28 11.29 -5.40
C ALA A 196 6.04 12.04 -6.50
N ARG A 197 5.88 13.37 -6.59
CA ARG A 197 6.59 14.19 -7.58
C ARG A 197 8.05 14.43 -7.24
N TYR A 198 8.35 14.71 -5.98
CA TYR A 198 9.62 15.29 -5.57
C TYR A 198 10.59 14.31 -4.91
N THR A 199 10.10 13.17 -4.41
CA THR A 199 10.99 12.16 -3.78
C THR A 199 12.01 11.63 -4.78
N GLN A 200 13.24 11.54 -4.32
CA GLN A 200 14.34 10.91 -5.06
C GLN A 200 14.22 9.39 -4.99
N ALA A 201 13.34 8.84 -5.80
CA ALA A 201 13.14 7.41 -6.00
C ALA A 201 13.20 7.08 -7.50
N ASP A 202 13.71 5.89 -7.84
CA ASP A 202 13.79 5.43 -9.23
C ASP A 202 12.40 5.08 -9.76
N VAL A 203 11.59 4.42 -8.92
CA VAL A 203 10.24 3.97 -9.23
C VAL A 203 9.28 4.34 -8.10
N ILE A 204 8.07 4.69 -8.48
CA ILE A 204 6.97 4.93 -7.54
C ILE A 204 5.91 3.86 -7.76
N VAL A 205 5.51 3.20 -6.69
CA VAL A 205 4.37 2.29 -6.71
C VAL A 205 3.27 2.86 -5.82
N VAL A 206 2.08 3.01 -6.39
CA VAL A 206 0.93 3.58 -5.68
C VAL A 206 -0.16 2.52 -5.59
N GLY A 207 -0.55 2.16 -4.38
CA GLY A 207 -1.70 1.32 -4.08
C GLY A 207 -2.86 2.17 -3.56
N LEU A 208 -3.87 2.44 -4.39
CA LEU A 208 -5.09 3.15 -4.00
C LEU A 208 -6.16 2.13 -3.61
N ILE A 209 -6.25 1.84 -2.30
CA ILE A 209 -7.04 0.75 -1.75
C ILE A 209 -8.25 1.27 -1.00
N GLY A 210 -9.44 1.02 -1.52
CA GLY A 210 -10.72 1.41 -0.91
C GLY A 210 -11.00 2.92 -0.97
N GLU A 211 -10.27 3.67 -1.78
CA GLU A 211 -10.55 5.08 -2.02
C GLU A 211 -11.73 5.25 -3.01
N ARG A 212 -12.36 6.41 -3.02
CA ARG A 212 -13.48 6.66 -3.95
C ARG A 212 -12.98 6.75 -5.38
N GLY A 213 -13.71 6.23 -6.35
CA GLY A 213 -13.34 6.26 -7.77
C GLY A 213 -12.98 7.67 -8.28
N ARG A 214 -13.69 8.72 -7.80
CA ARG A 214 -13.34 10.12 -8.10
C ARG A 214 -11.95 10.51 -7.57
N GLU A 215 -11.61 10.11 -6.35
CA GLU A 215 -10.32 10.43 -5.71
C GLU A 215 -9.18 9.66 -6.41
N VAL A 216 -9.44 8.43 -6.84
CA VAL A 216 -8.50 7.63 -7.67
C VAL A 216 -8.18 8.36 -8.96
N LYS A 217 -9.21 8.83 -9.69
CA LYS A 217 -9.02 9.56 -10.95
C LYS A 217 -8.26 10.87 -10.74
N ASP A 218 -8.65 11.65 -9.75
CA ASP A 218 -8.00 12.93 -9.40
C ASP A 218 -6.51 12.75 -9.05
N PHE A 219 -6.20 11.70 -8.26
CA PHE A 219 -4.82 11.39 -7.91
C PHE A 219 -3.96 11.08 -9.14
N ILE A 220 -4.48 10.28 -10.08
CA ILE A 220 -3.73 9.86 -11.28
C ILE A 220 -3.55 11.02 -12.26
N GLU A 221 -4.62 11.78 -12.54
CA GLU A 221 -4.62 12.82 -13.58
C GLU A 221 -4.00 14.14 -13.10
N ASN A 222 -4.37 14.60 -11.89
CA ASN A 222 -4.03 15.93 -11.42
C ASN A 222 -2.89 15.94 -10.40
N ILE A 223 -2.85 14.95 -9.52
CA ILE A 223 -1.87 14.92 -8.43
C ILE A 223 -0.55 14.31 -8.90
N LEU A 224 -0.58 13.13 -9.50
CA LEU A 224 0.61 12.46 -10.04
C LEU A 224 1.10 13.15 -11.34
N GLY A 225 0.17 13.48 -12.20
CA GLY A 225 0.44 14.14 -13.48
C GLY A 225 1.19 13.24 -14.47
N THR A 226 1.55 13.80 -15.63
CA THR A 226 2.17 13.02 -16.73
C THR A 226 3.58 12.55 -16.38
N GLU A 227 4.41 13.42 -15.81
CA GLU A 227 5.80 13.09 -15.46
C GLU A 227 5.88 12.08 -14.31
N GLY A 228 5.10 12.30 -13.24
CA GLY A 228 5.03 11.36 -12.12
C GLY A 228 4.52 9.99 -12.56
N ARG A 229 3.52 9.96 -13.46
CA ARG A 229 2.96 8.71 -13.98
C ARG A 229 3.98 7.91 -14.77
N ALA A 230 4.84 8.54 -15.58
CA ALA A 230 5.82 7.84 -16.43
C ALA A 230 6.78 6.93 -15.64
N ARG A 231 7.11 7.29 -14.41
CA ARG A 231 7.96 6.50 -13.49
C ARG A 231 7.17 5.77 -12.40
N SER A 232 5.85 5.65 -12.56
CA SER A 232 4.97 5.06 -11.55
C SER A 232 4.24 3.84 -12.08
N VAL A 233 3.88 2.94 -11.15
CA VAL A 233 2.87 1.91 -11.36
C VAL A 233 1.74 2.16 -10.35
N VAL A 234 0.50 2.25 -10.84
CA VAL A 234 -0.66 2.49 -9.98
C VAL A 234 -1.54 1.25 -9.94
N ILE A 235 -1.80 0.75 -8.74
CA ILE A 235 -2.78 -0.30 -8.50
C ILE A 235 -3.99 0.33 -7.82
N ALA A 236 -5.14 0.29 -8.48
CA ALA A 236 -6.38 0.87 -7.98
C ALA A 236 -7.41 -0.22 -7.68
N ALA A 237 -7.85 -0.26 -6.43
CA ALA A 237 -8.94 -1.10 -5.96
C ALA A 237 -9.92 -0.22 -5.15
N PRO A 238 -10.83 0.51 -5.83
CA PRO A 238 -11.70 1.48 -5.19
C PRO A 238 -12.70 0.84 -4.20
N ALA A 239 -13.48 1.67 -3.50
CA ALA A 239 -14.34 1.23 -2.40
C ALA A 239 -15.51 0.34 -2.84
N ASP A 240 -15.91 0.43 -4.10
CA ASP A 240 -17.01 -0.31 -4.72
C ASP A 240 -16.64 -1.71 -5.24
N VAL A 241 -15.36 -2.07 -5.24
CA VAL A 241 -14.94 -3.44 -5.62
C VAL A 241 -14.96 -4.40 -4.43
N SER A 242 -14.90 -5.70 -4.71
CA SER A 242 -14.95 -6.73 -3.67
C SER A 242 -13.84 -6.58 -2.63
N PRO A 243 -14.07 -7.00 -1.35
CA PRO A 243 -13.04 -6.96 -0.31
C PRO A 243 -11.79 -7.75 -0.71
N LEU A 244 -11.97 -8.86 -1.40
CA LEU A 244 -10.86 -9.68 -1.89
C LEU A 244 -9.99 -8.91 -2.89
N LEU A 245 -10.59 -8.19 -3.84
CA LEU A 245 -9.85 -7.41 -4.82
C LEU A 245 -9.09 -6.25 -4.15
N ARG A 246 -9.65 -5.63 -3.10
CA ARG A 246 -8.95 -4.63 -2.27
C ARG A 246 -7.73 -5.24 -1.56
N MET A 247 -7.87 -6.44 -1.00
CA MET A 247 -6.76 -7.17 -0.36
C MET A 247 -5.67 -7.53 -1.38
N GLN A 248 -6.07 -8.08 -2.53
CA GLN A 248 -5.15 -8.41 -3.60
C GLN A 248 -4.44 -7.18 -4.17
N GLY A 249 -5.13 -6.05 -4.30
CA GLY A 249 -4.55 -4.80 -4.77
C GLY A 249 -3.41 -4.29 -3.88
N ALA A 250 -3.58 -4.33 -2.55
CA ALA A 250 -2.52 -3.98 -1.61
C ALA A 250 -1.31 -4.93 -1.70
N ALA A 251 -1.58 -6.24 -1.77
CA ALA A 251 -0.55 -7.26 -1.92
C ALA A 251 0.19 -7.14 -3.26
N TYR A 252 -0.52 -6.80 -4.35
CA TYR A 252 0.04 -6.64 -5.69
C TYR A 252 0.91 -5.38 -5.80
N ALA A 253 0.45 -4.23 -5.28
CA ALA A 253 1.28 -3.03 -5.20
C ALA A 253 2.59 -3.31 -4.44
N THR A 254 2.51 -4.02 -3.32
CA THR A 254 3.69 -4.43 -2.54
C THR A 254 4.58 -5.38 -3.34
N ARG A 255 4.00 -6.34 -4.09
CA ARG A 255 4.75 -7.31 -4.91
C ARG A 255 5.51 -6.64 -6.06
N ILE A 256 4.89 -5.64 -6.70
CA ILE A 256 5.54 -4.83 -7.73
C ILE A 256 6.72 -4.04 -7.12
N ALA A 257 6.53 -3.46 -5.95
CA ALA A 257 7.61 -2.77 -5.25
C ALA A 257 8.77 -3.71 -4.90
N GLU A 258 8.48 -4.94 -4.47
CA GLU A 258 9.50 -5.98 -4.23
C GLU A 258 10.27 -6.34 -5.52
N ASP A 259 9.58 -6.47 -6.65
CA ASP A 259 10.22 -6.79 -7.93
C ASP A 259 11.22 -5.73 -8.35
N PHE A 260 10.86 -4.45 -8.26
CA PHE A 260 11.78 -3.34 -8.57
C PHE A 260 12.92 -3.23 -7.55
N ARG A 261 12.65 -3.43 -6.25
CA ARG A 261 13.72 -3.52 -5.23
C ARG A 261 14.72 -4.63 -5.55
N ASP A 262 14.22 -5.80 -5.90
CA ASP A 262 15.07 -6.98 -6.18
C ASP A 262 15.89 -6.78 -7.47
N ARG A 263 15.50 -5.84 -8.33
CA ARG A 263 16.28 -5.33 -9.47
C ARG A 263 17.30 -4.24 -9.10
N GLY A 264 17.46 -3.94 -7.81
CA GLY A 264 18.42 -2.95 -7.33
C GLY A 264 17.91 -1.51 -7.33
N GLN A 265 16.61 -1.26 -7.55
CA GLN A 265 16.04 0.08 -7.60
C GLN A 265 15.53 0.57 -6.24
N HIS A 266 15.58 1.87 -6.04
CA HIS A 266 14.98 2.53 -4.88
C HIS A 266 13.53 2.89 -5.18
N VAL A 267 12.63 2.20 -4.50
CA VAL A 267 11.18 2.30 -4.71
C VAL A 267 10.53 3.15 -3.62
N LEU A 268 9.70 4.10 -4.02
CA LEU A 268 8.73 4.76 -3.15
C LEU A 268 7.40 4.01 -3.27
N LEU A 269 6.97 3.36 -2.19
CA LEU A 269 5.65 2.74 -2.09
C LEU A 269 4.69 3.66 -1.34
N ILE A 270 3.63 4.09 -1.98
CA ILE A 270 2.51 4.82 -1.36
C ILE A 270 1.31 3.88 -1.28
N MET A 271 0.85 3.57 -0.06
CA MET A 271 -0.31 2.70 0.17
C MET A 271 -1.44 3.50 0.81
N ASP A 272 -2.45 3.82 0.06
CA ASP A 272 -3.61 4.59 0.52
C ASP A 272 -4.90 3.74 0.42
N SER A 273 -5.37 3.07 1.50
CA SER A 273 -4.91 3.16 2.88
C SER A 273 -4.81 1.79 3.59
N LEU A 274 -3.98 1.68 4.62
CA LEU A 274 -3.96 0.52 5.51
C LEU A 274 -5.30 0.30 6.23
N THR A 275 -6.00 1.39 6.58
CA THR A 275 -7.32 1.31 7.21
C THR A 275 -8.31 0.59 6.31
N ARG A 276 -8.32 0.89 5.01
CA ARG A 276 -9.20 0.23 4.03
C ARG A 276 -8.80 -1.23 3.78
N TYR A 277 -7.51 -1.52 3.79
CA TYR A 277 -7.02 -2.90 3.77
C TYR A 277 -7.51 -3.69 4.99
N ALA A 278 -7.41 -3.12 6.19
CA ALA A 278 -7.91 -3.73 7.43
C ALA A 278 -9.43 -3.95 7.39
N MET A 279 -10.19 -2.98 6.85
CA MET A 279 -11.64 -3.11 6.66
C MET A 279 -11.99 -4.24 5.69
N ALA A 280 -11.27 -4.37 4.57
CA ALA A 280 -11.47 -5.45 3.62
C ALA A 280 -11.21 -6.82 4.28
N GLN A 281 -10.14 -6.96 5.05
CA GLN A 281 -9.88 -8.20 5.80
C GLN A 281 -10.96 -8.49 6.86
N ARG A 282 -11.45 -7.46 7.53
CA ARG A 282 -12.58 -7.59 8.47
C ARG A 282 -13.81 -8.15 7.78
N GLU A 283 -14.18 -7.59 6.62
CA GLU A 283 -15.34 -8.04 5.84
C GLU A 283 -15.19 -9.54 5.44
N ILE A 284 -14.00 -9.94 4.98
CA ILE A 284 -13.72 -11.35 4.61
C ILE A 284 -13.82 -12.25 5.84
N ALA A 285 -13.12 -11.92 6.91
CA ALA A 285 -13.03 -12.74 8.11
C ALA A 285 -14.40 -12.95 8.80
N LEU A 286 -15.20 -11.89 8.89
CA LEU A 286 -16.57 -11.99 9.42
C LEU A 286 -17.47 -12.85 8.52
N ALA A 287 -17.30 -12.75 7.18
CA ALA A 287 -18.12 -13.53 6.24
C ALA A 287 -17.81 -15.04 6.29
N ILE A 288 -16.59 -15.44 6.65
CA ILE A 288 -16.24 -16.86 6.87
C ILE A 288 -16.48 -17.34 8.31
N GLY A 289 -16.99 -16.46 9.20
CA GLY A 289 -17.40 -16.81 10.56
C GLY A 289 -16.32 -16.62 11.63
N GLU A 290 -15.23 -15.88 11.35
CA GLU A 290 -14.28 -15.51 12.40
C GLU A 290 -14.94 -14.51 13.38
N PRO A 291 -14.88 -14.75 14.70
CA PRO A 291 -15.54 -13.86 15.66
C PRO A 291 -14.86 -12.51 15.74
N PRO A 292 -15.63 -11.42 15.86
CA PRO A 292 -15.08 -10.09 16.09
C PRO A 292 -14.44 -9.98 17.48
N ALA A 293 -13.34 -9.21 17.57
CA ALA A 293 -12.65 -8.90 18.81
C ALA A 293 -12.67 -7.38 19.07
N THR A 294 -11.56 -6.69 18.94
CA THR A 294 -11.42 -5.28 19.30
C THR A 294 -12.15 -4.36 18.30
N LYS A 295 -13.11 -3.56 18.80
CA LYS A 295 -13.94 -2.65 17.98
C LYS A 295 -14.52 -3.32 16.71
N GLY A 296 -14.84 -4.62 16.79
CA GLY A 296 -15.42 -5.38 15.69
C GLY A 296 -14.42 -5.89 14.65
N TYR A 297 -13.12 -5.72 14.86
CA TYR A 297 -12.07 -6.32 14.00
C TYR A 297 -11.71 -7.72 14.50
N PRO A 298 -11.74 -8.74 13.64
CA PRO A 298 -11.26 -10.08 13.95
C PRO A 298 -9.73 -10.14 14.17
N PRO A 299 -9.21 -11.12 14.93
CA PRO A 299 -7.77 -11.28 15.19
C PRO A 299 -6.91 -11.38 13.94
N SER A 300 -7.41 -12.00 12.86
CA SER A 300 -6.69 -12.13 11.59
C SER A 300 -6.30 -10.79 10.96
N VAL A 301 -7.03 -9.70 11.23
CA VAL A 301 -6.69 -8.36 10.75
C VAL A 301 -5.35 -7.92 11.32
N PHE A 302 -5.16 -8.10 12.64
CA PHE A 302 -3.93 -7.70 13.34
C PHE A 302 -2.73 -8.59 13.00
N ALA A 303 -2.95 -9.81 12.52
CA ALA A 303 -1.91 -10.68 12.00
C ALA A 303 -1.47 -10.29 10.58
N LYS A 304 -2.42 -9.87 9.72
CA LYS A 304 -2.14 -9.54 8.31
C LYS A 304 -1.52 -8.16 8.11
N LEU A 305 -1.79 -7.19 8.99
CA LEU A 305 -1.21 -5.85 8.90
C LEU A 305 0.34 -5.88 8.99
N PRO A 306 0.96 -6.49 10.04
CA PRO A 306 2.42 -6.61 10.08
C PRO A 306 2.97 -7.39 8.90
N ALA A 307 2.30 -8.47 8.48
CA ALA A 307 2.74 -9.31 7.37
C ALA A 307 2.81 -8.53 6.04
N LEU A 308 1.91 -7.58 5.80
CA LEU A 308 1.97 -6.69 4.64
C LEU A 308 3.09 -5.65 4.77
N VAL A 309 3.16 -4.97 5.93
CA VAL A 309 4.07 -3.85 6.17
C VAL A 309 5.55 -4.32 6.19
N GLU A 310 5.82 -5.49 6.76
CA GLU A 310 7.17 -6.08 6.82
C GLU A 310 7.76 -6.45 5.46
N ARG A 311 6.97 -6.51 4.40
CA ARG A 311 7.45 -6.72 3.03
C ARG A 311 8.24 -5.53 2.48
N ALA A 312 7.94 -4.31 2.94
CA ALA A 312 8.72 -3.12 2.63
C ALA A 312 10.05 -3.08 3.41
N GLY A 313 10.95 -2.22 3.01
CA GLY A 313 12.26 -2.04 3.62
C GLY A 313 13.42 -2.28 2.66
N ASN A 314 14.63 -2.25 3.18
CA ASN A 314 15.84 -2.50 2.40
C ASN A 314 15.92 -3.95 1.91
N GLY A 315 16.54 -4.16 0.76
CA GLY A 315 16.95 -5.45 0.24
C GLY A 315 18.23 -5.98 0.90
N ILE A 316 18.85 -6.95 0.25
CA ILE A 316 20.19 -7.44 0.59
C ILE A 316 21.26 -6.40 0.27
N SER A 317 22.47 -6.59 0.77
CA SER A 317 23.62 -5.71 0.47
C SER A 317 23.84 -5.58 -1.05
N GLY A 318 23.92 -4.34 -1.52
CA GLY A 318 23.99 -4.01 -2.95
C GLY A 318 22.65 -4.06 -3.71
N GLY A 319 21.55 -4.40 -3.03
CA GLY A 319 20.20 -4.38 -3.59
C GLY A 319 19.50 -3.03 -3.44
N GLY A 320 18.27 -2.94 -3.97
CA GLY A 320 17.42 -1.76 -3.84
C GLY A 320 16.73 -1.63 -2.48
N SER A 321 15.84 -0.68 -2.37
CA SER A 321 15.05 -0.43 -1.17
C SER A 321 13.58 -0.13 -1.49
N ILE A 322 12.69 -0.41 -0.55
CA ILE A 322 11.30 0.07 -0.57
C ILE A 322 11.11 0.99 0.62
N THR A 323 11.07 2.30 0.38
CA THR A 323 10.57 3.25 1.38
C THR A 323 9.07 3.36 1.21
N ALA A 324 8.33 3.11 2.29
CA ALA A 324 6.88 3.03 2.22
C ALA A 324 6.20 4.10 3.07
N PHE A 325 5.19 4.75 2.49
CA PHE A 325 4.23 5.60 3.21
C PHE A 325 2.87 4.94 3.21
N TYR A 326 2.45 4.53 4.39
CA TYR A 326 1.15 3.90 4.63
C TYR A 326 0.19 4.91 5.23
N THR A 327 -0.90 5.23 4.54
CA THR A 327 -1.89 6.11 5.14
C THR A 327 -2.78 5.35 6.11
N VAL A 328 -3.09 5.99 7.21
CA VAL A 328 -3.98 5.51 8.25
C VAL A 328 -5.07 6.57 8.47
N LEU A 329 -6.31 6.19 8.15
CA LEU A 329 -7.44 7.09 8.31
C LEU A 329 -7.89 7.03 9.77
N THR A 330 -7.92 8.19 10.43
CA THR A 330 -8.45 8.35 11.79
C THR A 330 -9.78 9.10 11.72
N GLU A 331 -10.87 8.46 12.16
CA GLU A 331 -12.19 9.12 12.23
C GLU A 331 -12.23 10.03 13.46
N GLY A 332 -12.53 11.32 13.25
CA GLY A 332 -12.75 12.28 14.33
C GLY A 332 -11.57 12.49 15.27
N ASP A 333 -10.33 12.31 14.79
CA ASP A 333 -9.10 12.36 15.60
C ASP A 333 -9.05 11.34 16.75
N ASP A 334 -9.81 10.22 16.62
CA ASP A 334 -9.82 9.13 17.59
C ASP A 334 -8.46 8.44 17.65
N GLN A 335 -7.67 8.81 18.65
CA GLN A 335 -6.37 8.19 18.91
C GLN A 335 -6.46 6.74 19.41
N GLN A 336 -7.66 6.28 19.79
CA GLN A 336 -7.91 4.91 20.28
C GLN A 336 -8.38 3.96 19.20
N ASP A 337 -8.27 4.33 17.92
CA ASP A 337 -8.57 3.41 16.81
C ASP A 337 -7.56 2.23 16.83
N PRO A 338 -8.02 0.97 16.87
CA PRO A 338 -7.14 -0.19 17.01
C PRO A 338 -6.23 -0.40 15.80
N ILE A 339 -6.65 0.06 14.61
CA ILE A 339 -5.81 0.00 13.41
C ILE A 339 -4.71 1.07 13.48
N ALA A 340 -5.05 2.27 13.99
CA ALA A 340 -4.07 3.33 14.19
C ALA A 340 -3.00 2.90 15.22
N ASP A 341 -3.41 2.29 16.34
CA ASP A 341 -2.46 1.78 17.33
C ASP A 341 -1.59 0.65 16.80
N SER A 342 -2.19 -0.31 16.10
CA SER A 342 -1.45 -1.39 15.46
C SER A 342 -0.44 -0.84 14.44
N ALA A 343 -0.84 0.14 13.63
CA ALA A 343 0.05 0.78 12.66
C ALA A 343 1.22 1.51 13.34
N ARG A 344 0.98 2.27 14.43
CA ARG A 344 2.06 2.92 15.19
C ARG A 344 3.07 1.92 15.78
N ALA A 345 2.60 0.74 16.17
CA ALA A 345 3.45 -0.30 16.74
C ALA A 345 4.39 -0.95 15.71
N ILE A 346 3.93 -1.13 14.47
CA ILE A 346 4.65 -1.86 13.42
C ILE A 346 5.47 -0.97 12.47
N LEU A 347 5.22 0.35 12.45
CA LEU A 347 5.90 1.29 11.57
C LEU A 347 7.13 1.91 12.23
N ASP A 348 8.08 2.37 11.42
CA ASP A 348 9.34 2.99 11.87
C ASP A 348 9.20 4.49 12.17
N GLY A 349 8.00 5.01 12.17
CA GLY A 349 7.66 6.39 12.43
C GLY A 349 6.30 6.77 11.86
N HIS A 350 5.86 7.98 12.15
CA HIS A 350 4.59 8.48 11.63
C HIS A 350 4.58 9.99 11.50
N ILE A 351 3.82 10.46 10.52
CA ILE A 351 3.47 11.85 10.27
C ILE A 351 1.99 12.00 10.56
N VAL A 352 1.62 12.96 11.39
CA VAL A 352 0.23 13.27 11.72
C VAL A 352 -0.19 14.55 11.01
N LEU A 353 -1.30 14.52 10.27
CA LEU A 353 -1.92 15.71 9.71
C LEU A 353 -3.01 16.24 10.64
N SER A 354 -2.90 17.51 10.99
CA SER A 354 -3.80 18.19 11.92
C SER A 354 -4.92 18.92 11.19
N ARG A 355 -6.16 18.63 11.57
CA ARG A 355 -7.34 19.37 11.09
C ARG A 355 -7.26 20.84 11.47
N ARG A 356 -6.82 21.16 12.68
CA ARG A 356 -6.66 22.52 13.17
C ARG A 356 -5.70 23.36 12.29
N LEU A 357 -4.60 22.76 11.84
CA LEU A 357 -3.68 23.43 10.92
C LEU A 357 -4.30 23.63 9.53
N ALA A 358 -4.99 22.62 9.02
CA ALA A 358 -5.68 22.72 7.73
C ALA A 358 -6.77 23.80 7.73
N GLU A 359 -7.59 23.86 8.78
CA GLU A 359 -8.62 24.89 8.97
C GLU A 359 -8.03 26.32 9.09
N ALA A 360 -6.81 26.43 9.62
CA ALA A 360 -6.06 27.70 9.68
C ALA A 360 -5.36 28.04 8.34
N GLY A 361 -5.52 27.24 7.28
CA GLY A 361 -4.86 27.46 5.99
C GLY A 361 -3.36 27.14 5.99
N HIS A 362 -2.86 26.45 7.02
CA HIS A 362 -1.45 26.06 7.15
C HIS A 362 -1.20 24.74 6.41
N TYR A 363 -0.48 24.79 5.31
CA TYR A 363 -0.15 23.61 4.49
C TYR A 363 1.35 23.49 4.19
N PRO A 364 1.93 22.26 4.19
CA PRO A 364 1.25 21.01 4.59
C PRO A 364 0.84 21.04 6.06
N ALA A 365 -0.31 20.47 6.37
CA ALA A 365 -0.89 20.51 7.72
C ALA A 365 -0.24 19.50 8.69
N ILE A 366 1.10 19.41 8.68
CA ILE A 366 1.88 18.45 9.47
C ILE A 366 1.99 18.92 10.92
N ASP A 367 1.49 18.11 11.84
CA ASP A 367 1.70 18.29 13.28
C ASP A 367 3.08 17.74 13.66
N ILE A 368 4.06 18.63 13.80
CA ILE A 368 5.45 18.27 14.10
C ILE A 368 5.61 17.73 15.53
N GLU A 369 4.74 18.15 16.47
CA GLU A 369 4.80 17.65 17.85
C GLU A 369 4.30 16.21 17.95
N ALA A 370 3.22 15.89 17.22
CA ALA A 370 2.63 14.57 17.19
C ALA A 370 3.34 13.60 16.23
N SER A 371 4.35 14.08 15.46
CA SER A 371 5.04 13.30 14.43
C SER A 371 6.44 12.86 14.89
N ILE A 372 6.86 11.67 14.45
CA ILE A 372 8.16 11.09 14.79
C ILE A 372 8.72 10.24 13.65
N SER A 373 10.04 10.36 13.41
CA SER A 373 10.83 9.40 12.64
C SER A 373 11.81 8.70 13.57
N ARG A 374 11.69 7.37 13.70
CA ARG A 374 12.56 6.58 14.59
C ARG A 374 13.96 6.40 14.01
N ALA A 375 14.10 6.44 12.67
CA ALA A 375 15.39 6.32 12.01
C ALA A 375 16.20 7.63 12.01
N MET A 376 15.56 8.76 12.30
CA MET A 376 16.18 10.09 12.17
C MET A 376 17.50 10.22 12.93
N THR A 377 17.56 9.75 14.17
CA THR A 377 18.76 9.88 15.02
C THR A 377 19.98 9.12 14.50
N ALA A 378 19.78 8.08 13.67
CA ALA A 378 20.86 7.34 13.02
C ALA A 378 21.29 7.97 11.67
N LEU A 379 20.50 8.89 11.13
CA LEU A 379 20.68 9.45 9.78
C LEU A 379 21.29 10.85 9.78
N ILE A 380 21.13 11.59 10.88
CA ILE A 380 21.51 13.00 10.94
C ILE A 380 22.64 13.26 11.94
N THR A 381 23.35 14.37 11.77
CA THR A 381 24.40 14.79 12.69
C THR A 381 23.82 15.28 14.03
N GLU A 382 24.65 15.27 15.07
CA GLU A 382 24.28 15.77 16.40
C GLU A 382 23.87 17.25 16.38
N GLN A 383 24.53 18.08 15.56
CA GLN A 383 24.17 19.50 15.36
C GLN A 383 22.79 19.64 14.73
N HIS A 384 22.50 18.88 13.68
CA HIS A 384 21.17 18.87 13.08
C HIS A 384 20.11 18.47 14.11
N TYR A 385 20.35 17.40 14.86
CA TYR A 385 19.43 16.94 15.90
C TYR A 385 19.20 17.99 17.00
N ALA A 386 20.25 18.73 17.39
CA ALA A 386 20.12 19.83 18.35
C ALA A 386 19.22 20.96 17.82
N ARG A 387 19.36 21.35 16.53
CA ARG A 387 18.48 22.33 15.87
C ARG A 387 17.03 21.86 15.85
N VAL A 388 16.78 20.61 15.51
CA VAL A 388 15.42 20.02 15.51
C VAL A 388 14.80 20.04 16.91
N ARG A 389 15.58 19.69 17.93
CA ARG A 389 15.10 19.73 19.31
C ARG A 389 14.75 21.17 19.74
N ASN A 390 15.57 22.15 19.39
CA ASN A 390 15.28 23.56 19.66
C ASN A 390 14.02 24.04 18.93
N PHE A 391 13.87 23.66 17.66
CA PHE A 391 12.66 23.95 16.88
C PHE A 391 11.41 23.43 17.58
N LYS A 392 11.39 22.13 17.94
CA LYS A 392 10.27 21.49 18.62
C LYS A 392 9.98 22.11 19.99
N GLN A 393 10.98 22.48 20.76
CA GLN A 393 10.82 23.14 22.06
C GLN A 393 10.16 24.52 21.94
N LEU A 394 10.59 25.34 20.98
CA LEU A 394 10.01 26.66 20.75
C LEU A 394 8.58 26.55 20.21
N LEU A 395 8.34 25.64 19.27
CA LEU A 395 7.02 25.36 18.73
C LEU A 395 6.05 24.96 19.85
N SER A 396 6.44 24.00 20.69
CA SER A 396 5.66 23.52 21.82
C SER A 396 5.41 24.61 22.88
N SER A 397 6.41 25.42 23.20
CA SER A 397 6.27 26.54 24.13
C SER A 397 5.24 27.56 23.62
N PHE A 398 5.33 27.95 22.35
CA PHE A 398 4.37 28.87 21.75
C PHE A 398 2.95 28.29 21.69
N GLN A 399 2.80 27.03 21.24
CA GLN A 399 1.47 26.42 21.10
C GLN A 399 0.75 26.27 22.44
N ARG A 400 1.46 25.90 23.51
CA ARG A 400 0.89 25.79 24.86
C ARG A 400 0.43 27.14 25.45
N ASN A 401 1.08 28.23 25.07
CA ASN A 401 0.80 29.58 25.59
C ASN A 401 0.08 30.47 24.58
N ARG A 402 -0.36 29.92 23.44
CA ARG A 402 -0.97 30.68 22.34
C ARG A 402 -2.15 31.55 22.80
N ASP A 403 -3.01 31.02 23.65
CA ASP A 403 -4.18 31.76 24.12
C ASP A 403 -3.77 32.94 25.01
N LEU A 404 -2.80 32.76 25.91
CA LEU A 404 -2.25 33.83 26.73
C LEU A 404 -1.64 34.95 25.90
N VAL A 405 -0.91 34.57 24.84
CA VAL A 405 -0.30 35.54 23.91
C VAL A 405 -1.38 36.27 23.11
N SER A 406 -2.40 35.56 22.62
CA SER A 406 -3.46 36.11 21.76
C SER A 406 -4.36 37.10 22.48
N VAL A 407 -4.65 36.89 23.77
CA VAL A 407 -5.44 37.81 24.59
C VAL A 407 -4.59 38.92 25.25
N GLY A 408 -3.27 38.97 24.99
CA GLY A 408 -2.36 39.98 25.55
C GLY A 408 -2.09 39.81 27.06
N ALA A 409 -2.38 38.62 27.62
CA ALA A 409 -2.16 38.36 29.06
C ALA A 409 -0.73 37.92 29.39
N TYR A 410 0.10 37.69 28.39
CA TYR A 410 1.50 37.32 28.59
C TYR A 410 2.37 38.55 28.84
N ALA A 411 3.12 38.57 29.93
CA ALA A 411 4.07 39.60 30.25
C ALA A 411 5.47 39.23 29.71
N LYS A 412 6.02 40.01 28.80
CA LYS A 412 7.36 39.84 28.24
C LYS A 412 8.42 39.79 29.36
N GLY A 413 9.33 38.82 29.32
CA GLY A 413 10.36 38.59 30.32
C GLY A 413 9.99 37.58 31.41
N SER A 414 8.73 37.09 31.47
CA SER A 414 8.31 36.13 32.47
C SER A 414 8.78 34.69 32.13
N ASP A 415 8.94 34.36 30.85
CA ASP A 415 9.46 33.07 30.37
C ASP A 415 10.42 33.32 29.18
N PRO A 416 11.75 33.16 29.36
CA PRO A 416 12.72 33.37 28.30
C PRO A 416 12.55 32.45 27.08
N MET A 417 12.02 31.24 27.29
CA MET A 417 11.76 30.31 26.21
C MET A 417 10.58 30.78 25.36
N LEU A 418 9.50 31.23 26.00
CA LEU A 418 8.35 31.77 25.32
C LEU A 418 8.65 33.10 24.63
N ASP A 419 9.44 33.98 25.23
CA ASP A 419 9.91 35.20 24.58
C ASP A 419 10.65 34.90 23.27
N LYS A 420 11.56 33.95 23.31
CA LYS A 420 12.29 33.49 22.12
C LYS A 420 11.35 32.88 21.10
N ALA A 421 10.39 32.06 21.55
CA ALA A 421 9.40 31.45 20.68
C ALA A 421 8.52 32.48 19.96
N ILE A 422 8.06 33.53 20.67
CA ILE A 422 7.28 34.63 20.10
C ILE A 422 8.13 35.41 19.07
N ALA A 423 9.38 35.69 19.37
CA ALA A 423 10.26 36.42 18.47
C ALA A 423 10.57 35.69 17.17
N LEU A 424 10.72 34.34 17.24
CA LEU A 424 11.02 33.48 16.09
C LEU A 424 9.75 32.91 15.39
N TRP A 425 8.56 33.12 15.95
CA TRP A 425 7.33 32.50 15.44
C TRP A 425 7.11 32.71 13.94
N PRO A 426 7.25 33.92 13.36
CA PRO A 426 7.06 34.11 11.93
C PRO A 426 8.02 33.27 11.07
N GLN A 427 9.25 33.02 11.55
CA GLN A 427 10.23 32.20 10.84
C GLN A 427 9.91 30.70 10.98
N LEU A 428 9.51 30.27 12.18
CA LEU A 428 9.10 28.89 12.43
C LEU A 428 7.85 28.51 11.60
N GLU A 429 6.87 29.40 11.54
CA GLU A 429 5.65 29.19 10.77
C GLU A 429 5.93 29.15 9.25
N ALA A 430 6.71 30.11 8.75
CA ALA A 430 7.10 30.12 7.32
C ALA A 430 7.93 28.89 6.93
N PHE A 431 8.76 28.37 7.85
CA PHE A 431 9.51 27.13 7.61
C PHE A 431 8.61 25.90 7.45
N LEU A 432 7.52 25.82 8.21
CA LEU A 432 6.58 24.70 8.18
C LEU A 432 5.66 24.75 6.97
N GLN A 433 5.45 25.91 6.37
CA GLN A 433 4.58 26.06 5.20
C GLN A 433 5.36 25.87 3.90
N GLN A 434 4.73 25.23 2.94
CA GLN A 434 5.30 24.97 1.62
C GLN A 434 4.20 24.89 0.57
N GLY A 435 4.39 25.56 -0.58
CA GLY A 435 3.47 25.52 -1.69
C GLY A 435 3.42 24.13 -2.36
N ILE A 436 2.28 23.79 -2.96
CA ILE A 436 2.06 22.47 -3.59
C ILE A 436 3.05 22.21 -4.75
N PHE A 437 3.47 23.26 -5.44
CA PHE A 437 4.42 23.21 -6.55
C PHE A 437 5.83 23.65 -6.16
N GLU A 438 6.07 23.90 -4.89
CA GLU A 438 7.38 24.22 -4.34
C GLU A 438 8.09 22.91 -3.97
N ARG A 439 9.28 22.71 -4.52
CA ARG A 439 10.19 21.65 -4.09
C ARG A 439 11.20 22.25 -3.12
N ALA A 440 11.37 21.63 -1.97
CA ALA A 440 12.46 21.92 -1.05
C ALA A 440 13.29 20.64 -0.89
N ASP A 441 14.46 20.60 -1.51
CA ASP A 441 15.32 19.43 -1.39
C ASP A 441 15.97 19.32 0.01
N TRP A 442 16.74 18.28 0.21
CA TRP A 442 17.39 17.99 1.48
C TRP A 442 18.33 19.14 1.91
N GLU A 443 19.16 19.62 1.00
CA GLU A 443 20.18 20.67 1.31
C GLU A 443 19.50 22.01 1.59
N ASP A 444 18.56 22.43 0.76
CA ASP A 444 17.76 23.64 0.97
C ASP A 444 17.03 23.61 2.31
N SER A 445 16.46 22.45 2.67
CA SER A 445 15.73 22.25 3.93
C SER A 445 16.63 22.40 5.15
N LEU A 446 17.86 21.87 5.09
CA LEU A 446 18.84 22.00 6.15
C LEU A 446 19.35 23.44 6.28
N GLN A 447 19.67 24.08 5.16
CA GLN A 447 20.13 25.46 5.14
C GLN A 447 19.06 26.40 5.71
N ALA A 448 17.79 26.20 5.36
CA ALA A 448 16.70 26.98 5.93
C ALA A 448 16.58 26.79 7.46
N LEU A 449 16.79 25.57 7.98
CA LEU A 449 16.80 25.31 9.41
C LEU A 449 18.01 25.95 10.11
N GLU A 450 19.17 25.95 9.46
CA GLU A 450 20.40 26.57 9.97
C GLU A 450 20.27 28.08 10.08
N LEU A 451 19.62 28.73 9.11
CA LEU A 451 19.36 30.16 9.15
C LEU A 451 18.51 30.60 10.36
N ILE A 452 17.61 29.72 10.84
CA ILE A 452 16.82 29.99 12.06
C ILE A 452 17.67 29.78 13.32
N PHE A 453 18.63 28.87 13.31
CA PHE A 453 19.46 28.49 14.46
C PHE A 453 20.97 28.50 14.12
N PRO A 454 21.56 29.66 13.81
CA PRO A 454 22.95 29.72 13.36
C PRO A 454 23.98 29.43 14.47
N GLN A 455 23.57 29.42 15.73
CA GLN A 455 24.47 29.25 16.89
C GLN A 455 24.43 27.87 17.52
N VAL A 456 23.81 26.90 16.86
CA VAL A 456 23.64 25.50 17.36
C VAL A 456 24.51 24.54 16.59
#